data_f090274977b8b85ebb566107de17f092
#
_entry.id   f090274977b8b85ebb566107de17f092
#
_cell.length_a   1.000
_cell.length_b   1.000
_cell.length_c   1.000
_cell.angle_alpha   90.00
_cell.angle_beta   90.00
_cell.angle_gamma   90.00
#
_symmetry.space_group_name_H-M   'P 1'
#
loop_
_entity.id
_entity.type
_entity.pdbx_description
1 polymer ?
#
loop_
_entity_poly.entity_id
_entity_poly.type
_entity_poly.pdbx_seq_one_letter_code
_entity_poly.pdbx_strand_id
1 'polypeptide(L)'
;GQNFVIDPNTIRKIVGKANLYGNETVVEIGPGLGSLTLGLFEKVDNVVAVEIDQRLAAALPETVAKHTQGKNLEVINTDALKLENLPECQALVANLPYNISVPVLLHFLENFPSIEKGLVLVQSEVARRLVAGPGSEEYGIPSLKLAWWANAKLAGGVSRQIFWPVPNVDSELVYFERVETEGDRARVFELVDRSFSTRRKTLASSLKSSFSYPVVEALEKAGIESNSRPEQLGIDEFRNLARLER
;
A
#
# COMPACT_ATOMS: atom_id res chain seq x y z
N GLY A 1 -17.39 -5.40 -5.93
CA GLY A 1 -16.36 -6.20 -6.55
C GLY A 1 -15.45 -6.92 -5.55
N GLN A 2 -16.02 -7.88 -4.81
CA GLN A 2 -15.21 -8.79 -3.99
C GLN A 2 -14.75 -9.97 -4.85
N ASN A 3 -13.45 -10.27 -4.84
CA ASN A 3 -12.85 -11.43 -5.49
C ASN A 3 -12.12 -12.25 -4.41
N PHE A 4 -12.63 -13.43 -4.12
CA PHE A 4 -12.08 -14.30 -3.07
C PHE A 4 -11.01 -15.23 -3.64
N VAL A 5 -9.87 -15.34 -2.98
CA VAL A 5 -8.84 -16.33 -3.33
C VAL A 5 -9.34 -17.71 -2.90
N ILE A 6 -9.44 -18.63 -3.84
CA ILE A 6 -9.97 -19.97 -3.59
C ILE A 6 -8.92 -21.09 -3.72
N ASP A 7 -7.73 -20.79 -4.24
CA ASP A 7 -6.67 -21.78 -4.43
C ASP A 7 -5.73 -21.88 -3.21
N PRO A 8 -5.69 -23.02 -2.50
CA PRO A 8 -4.85 -23.20 -1.32
C PRO A 8 -3.34 -23.06 -1.62
N ASN A 9 -2.89 -23.44 -2.82
CA ASN A 9 -1.48 -23.31 -3.20
C ASN A 9 -1.08 -21.83 -3.32
N THR A 10 -1.97 -21.02 -3.89
CA THR A 10 -1.77 -19.56 -3.97
C THR A 10 -1.76 -18.92 -2.58
N ILE A 11 -2.64 -19.33 -1.68
CA ILE A 11 -2.66 -18.87 -0.28
C ILE A 11 -1.32 -19.18 0.39
N ARG A 12 -0.82 -20.42 0.30
CA ARG A 12 0.50 -20.78 0.84
C ARG A 12 1.63 -19.98 0.22
N LYS A 13 1.57 -19.71 -1.10
CA LYS A 13 2.54 -18.84 -1.79
C LYS A 13 2.51 -17.41 -1.24
N ILE A 14 1.33 -16.82 -1.04
CA ILE A 14 1.15 -15.49 -0.46
C ILE A 14 1.78 -15.44 0.93
N VAL A 15 1.34 -16.32 1.82
CA VAL A 15 1.80 -16.37 3.20
C VAL A 15 3.31 -16.64 3.30
N GLY A 16 3.84 -17.53 2.44
CA GLY A 16 5.28 -17.80 2.36
C GLY A 16 6.13 -16.61 1.93
N LYS A 17 5.54 -15.67 1.15
CA LYS A 17 6.24 -14.45 0.68
C LYS A 17 6.08 -13.25 1.62
N ALA A 18 5.19 -13.34 2.59
CA ALA A 18 4.94 -12.24 3.53
C ALA A 18 6.03 -12.09 4.60
N ASN A 19 7.00 -13.02 4.66
CA ASN A 19 8.12 -12.99 5.60
C ASN A 19 7.68 -12.80 7.07
N LEU A 20 6.69 -13.61 7.50
CA LEU A 20 6.08 -13.53 8.83
C LEU A 20 6.84 -14.37 9.86
N TYR A 21 6.89 -13.86 11.09
CA TYR A 21 7.41 -14.56 12.28
C TYR A 21 6.26 -14.91 13.22
N GLY A 22 6.34 -16.04 13.93
CA GLY A 22 5.24 -16.60 14.71
C GLY A 22 4.69 -15.72 15.81
N ASN A 23 5.51 -14.82 16.35
CA ASN A 23 5.13 -13.89 17.42
C ASN A 23 4.54 -12.55 16.92
N GLU A 24 4.45 -12.36 15.61
CA GLU A 24 3.88 -11.14 15.04
C GLU A 24 2.35 -11.18 15.06
N THR A 25 1.74 -10.01 15.25
CA THR A 25 0.32 -9.79 14.96
C THR A 25 0.20 -9.24 13.54
N VAL A 26 -0.62 -9.87 12.74
CA VAL A 26 -0.86 -9.50 11.34
C VAL A 26 -2.22 -8.83 11.22
N VAL A 27 -2.29 -7.66 10.57
CA VAL A 27 -3.56 -7.12 10.10
C VAL A 27 -3.88 -7.61 8.70
N GLU A 28 -5.08 -8.16 8.53
CA GLU A 28 -5.67 -8.53 7.25
C GLU A 28 -6.81 -7.59 6.90
N ILE A 29 -6.79 -7.00 5.71
CA ILE A 29 -7.85 -6.12 5.22
C ILE A 29 -8.70 -6.88 4.21
N GLY A 30 -10.00 -6.96 4.46
CA GLY A 30 -10.94 -7.68 3.61
C GLY A 30 -10.75 -9.20 3.65
N PRO A 31 -10.83 -9.85 4.81
CA PRO A 31 -10.66 -11.30 4.94
C PRO A 31 -11.68 -12.10 4.13
N GLY A 32 -12.85 -11.52 3.86
CA GLY A 32 -13.91 -12.15 3.11
C GLY A 32 -14.36 -13.45 3.73
N LEU A 33 -14.18 -14.57 3.01
CA LEU A 33 -14.54 -15.91 3.48
C LEU A 33 -13.49 -16.55 4.41
N GLY A 34 -12.36 -15.84 4.69
CA GLY A 34 -11.34 -16.29 5.63
C GLY A 34 -10.27 -17.21 5.04
N SER A 35 -10.21 -17.38 3.71
CA SER A 35 -9.22 -18.27 3.10
C SER A 35 -7.78 -17.81 3.37
N LEU A 36 -7.49 -16.53 3.24
CA LEU A 36 -6.17 -15.97 3.55
C LEU A 36 -5.93 -15.93 5.06
N THR A 37 -6.94 -15.60 5.86
CA THR A 37 -6.90 -15.65 7.34
C THR A 37 -6.43 -17.01 7.86
N LEU A 38 -7.03 -18.09 7.34
CA LEU A 38 -6.63 -19.46 7.68
C LEU A 38 -5.18 -19.76 7.29
N GLY A 39 -4.74 -19.28 6.12
CA GLY A 39 -3.36 -19.41 5.70
C GLY A 39 -2.38 -18.62 6.58
N LEU A 40 -2.77 -17.44 7.06
CA LEU A 40 -1.96 -16.64 7.99
C LEU A 40 -1.75 -17.37 9.30
N PHE A 41 -2.77 -18.05 9.83
CA PHE A 41 -2.67 -18.85 11.04
C PHE A 41 -1.74 -20.07 10.93
N GLU A 42 -1.30 -20.44 9.74
CA GLU A 42 -0.21 -21.43 9.59
C GLU A 42 1.16 -20.84 10.00
N LYS A 43 1.30 -19.51 10.07
CA LYS A 43 2.57 -18.82 10.38
C LYS A 43 2.56 -18.00 11.66
N VAL A 44 1.41 -17.40 12.01
CA VAL A 44 1.29 -16.52 13.17
C VAL A 44 0.18 -17.00 14.10
N ASP A 45 0.18 -16.49 15.34
CA ASP A 45 -0.83 -16.83 16.33
C ASP A 45 -1.91 -15.74 16.46
N ASN A 46 -1.64 -14.52 16.00
CA ASN A 46 -2.52 -13.37 16.15
C ASN A 46 -2.83 -12.73 14.80
N VAL A 47 -4.11 -12.59 14.48
CA VAL A 47 -4.62 -11.89 13.30
C VAL A 47 -5.71 -10.91 13.71
N VAL A 48 -5.58 -9.67 13.24
CA VAL A 48 -6.62 -8.64 13.31
C VAL A 48 -7.22 -8.50 11.92
N ALA A 49 -8.49 -8.80 11.76
CA ALA A 49 -9.20 -8.77 10.47
C ALA A 49 -10.12 -7.56 10.40
N VAL A 50 -9.94 -6.72 9.37
CA VAL A 50 -10.78 -5.54 9.11
C VAL A 50 -11.72 -5.82 7.95
N GLU A 51 -13.04 -5.91 8.21
CA GLU A 51 -14.04 -6.29 7.21
C GLU A 51 -15.23 -5.31 7.22
N ILE A 52 -15.57 -4.80 6.05
CA ILE A 52 -16.69 -3.87 5.89
C ILE A 52 -18.06 -4.58 5.82
N ASP A 53 -18.11 -5.80 5.26
CA ASP A 53 -19.36 -6.56 5.19
C ASP A 53 -19.66 -7.20 6.54
N GLN A 54 -20.72 -6.73 7.19
CA GLN A 54 -21.13 -7.19 8.53
C GLN A 54 -21.40 -8.71 8.58
N ARG A 55 -21.91 -9.31 7.50
CA ARG A 55 -22.20 -10.75 7.45
C ARG A 55 -20.93 -11.58 7.41
N LEU A 56 -19.94 -11.13 6.64
CA LEU A 56 -18.63 -11.78 6.56
C LEU A 56 -17.87 -11.61 7.87
N ALA A 57 -17.87 -10.41 8.44
CA ALA A 57 -17.24 -10.12 9.73
C ALA A 57 -17.85 -11.02 10.85
N ALA A 58 -19.16 -11.18 10.88
CA ALA A 58 -19.83 -12.01 11.87
C ALA A 58 -19.57 -13.52 11.69
N ALA A 59 -19.38 -13.98 10.45
CA ALA A 59 -19.14 -15.40 10.16
C ALA A 59 -17.68 -15.85 10.34
N LEU A 60 -16.74 -14.92 10.24
CA LEU A 60 -15.31 -15.22 10.23
C LEU A 60 -14.81 -15.93 11.50
N PRO A 61 -15.21 -15.55 12.74
CA PRO A 61 -14.77 -16.23 13.95
C PRO A 61 -15.18 -17.71 13.99
N GLU A 62 -16.40 -18.05 13.55
CA GLU A 62 -16.87 -19.45 13.48
C GLU A 62 -16.06 -20.23 12.44
N THR A 63 -15.78 -19.63 11.28
CA THR A 63 -14.95 -20.23 10.23
C THR A 63 -13.56 -20.57 10.76
N VAL A 64 -12.91 -19.62 11.44
CA VAL A 64 -11.57 -19.81 12.02
C VAL A 64 -11.59 -20.87 13.12
N ALA A 65 -12.54 -20.82 14.05
CA ALA A 65 -12.64 -21.77 15.16
C ALA A 65 -12.83 -23.23 14.70
N LYS A 66 -13.47 -23.46 13.56
CA LYS A 66 -13.61 -24.80 12.96
C LYS A 66 -12.32 -25.39 12.40
N HIS A 67 -11.38 -24.54 12.01
CA HIS A 67 -10.17 -24.96 11.27
C HIS A 67 -8.88 -24.75 12.03
N THR A 68 -8.89 -23.96 13.12
CA THR A 68 -7.70 -23.64 13.91
C THR A 68 -7.98 -23.82 15.40
N GLN A 69 -6.93 -24.18 16.16
CA GLN A 69 -6.98 -24.24 17.62
C GLN A 69 -5.89 -23.36 18.21
N GLY A 70 -6.19 -22.67 19.31
CA GLY A 70 -5.23 -21.84 20.03
C GLY A 70 -4.79 -20.59 19.28
N LYS A 71 -5.53 -20.18 18.26
CA LYS A 71 -5.26 -18.96 17.49
C LYS A 71 -6.17 -17.82 17.95
N ASN A 72 -5.65 -16.59 17.89
CA ASN A 72 -6.34 -15.40 18.33
C ASN A 72 -6.75 -14.56 17.12
N LEU A 73 -8.07 -14.46 16.89
CA LEU A 73 -8.68 -13.62 15.86
C LEU A 73 -9.44 -12.47 16.51
N GLU A 74 -9.07 -11.25 16.17
CA GLU A 74 -9.88 -10.07 16.41
C GLU A 74 -10.51 -9.60 15.12
N VAL A 75 -11.83 -9.33 15.11
CA VAL A 75 -12.53 -8.84 13.91
C VAL A 75 -13.06 -7.44 14.18
N ILE A 76 -12.63 -6.49 13.35
CA ILE A 76 -13.09 -5.10 13.37
C ILE A 76 -14.01 -4.88 12.18
N ASN A 77 -15.32 -4.77 12.44
CA ASN A 77 -16.29 -4.52 11.39
C ASN A 77 -16.40 -3.03 11.07
N THR A 78 -15.62 -2.57 10.09
CA THR A 78 -15.59 -1.17 9.65
C THR A 78 -15.06 -1.03 8.23
N ASP A 79 -15.24 0.15 7.65
CA ASP A 79 -14.54 0.57 6.45
C ASP A 79 -13.05 0.81 6.75
N ALA A 80 -12.17 0.11 6.06
CA ALA A 80 -10.72 0.22 6.25
C ALA A 80 -10.18 1.65 6.09
N LEU A 81 -10.81 2.48 5.24
CA LEU A 81 -10.44 3.89 5.07
C LEU A 81 -10.89 4.79 6.23
N LYS A 82 -11.76 4.30 7.11
CA LYS A 82 -12.27 5.03 8.27
C LYS A 82 -11.74 4.47 9.59
N LEU A 83 -10.87 3.48 9.53
CA LEU A 83 -10.29 2.90 10.73
C LEU A 83 -9.33 3.91 11.38
N GLU A 84 -9.63 4.29 12.61
CA GLU A 84 -8.83 5.26 13.40
C GLU A 84 -7.96 4.56 14.46
N ASN A 85 -8.40 3.40 14.93
CA ASN A 85 -7.70 2.65 15.97
C ASN A 85 -7.49 1.20 15.52
N LEU A 86 -6.26 0.76 15.55
CA LEU A 86 -5.84 -0.60 15.25
C LEU A 86 -4.99 -1.10 16.43
N PRO A 87 -5.20 -2.33 16.92
CA PRO A 87 -4.24 -2.99 17.80
C PRO A 87 -2.84 -2.99 17.17
N GLU A 88 -1.81 -3.08 18.01
CA GLU A 88 -0.43 -3.11 17.51
C GLU A 88 -0.22 -4.32 16.62
N CYS A 89 0.02 -4.06 15.34
CA CYS A 89 0.28 -5.05 14.30
C CYS A 89 1.62 -4.76 13.64
N GLN A 90 2.49 -5.78 13.50
CA GLN A 90 3.81 -5.64 12.90
C GLN A 90 3.77 -5.84 11.38
N ALA A 91 2.79 -6.56 10.87
CA ALA A 91 2.68 -6.84 9.44
C ALA A 91 1.26 -6.63 8.90
N LEU A 92 1.18 -6.20 7.63
CA LEU A 92 -0.07 -6.11 6.87
C LEU A 92 -0.03 -7.14 5.74
N VAL A 93 -1.02 -8.04 5.70
CA VAL A 93 -1.20 -8.98 4.58
C VAL A 93 -2.63 -8.94 4.11
N ALA A 94 -2.85 -8.65 2.82
CA ALA A 94 -4.21 -8.47 2.33
C ALA A 94 -4.36 -8.77 0.83
N ASN A 95 -5.52 -9.30 0.45
CA ASN A 95 -6.04 -9.24 -0.91
C ASN A 95 -6.91 -7.98 -1.01
N LEU A 96 -6.31 -6.85 -1.42
CA LEU A 96 -6.97 -5.55 -1.38
C LEU A 96 -8.06 -5.41 -2.45
N PRO A 97 -9.20 -4.78 -2.12
CA PRO A 97 -10.22 -4.42 -3.12
C PRO A 97 -9.61 -3.51 -4.19
N TYR A 98 -9.79 -3.88 -5.46
CA TYR A 98 -9.07 -3.25 -6.58
C TYR A 98 -9.30 -1.74 -6.71
N ASN A 99 -10.50 -1.28 -6.44
CA ASN A 99 -10.89 0.14 -6.59
C ASN A 99 -10.33 1.07 -5.49
N ILE A 100 -9.90 0.51 -4.35
CA ILE A 100 -9.42 1.30 -3.20
C ILE A 100 -8.06 0.83 -2.68
N SER A 101 -7.37 -0.06 -3.40
CA SER A 101 -6.13 -0.70 -2.94
C SER A 101 -5.05 0.32 -2.57
N VAL A 102 -4.79 1.33 -3.41
CA VAL A 102 -3.79 2.37 -3.14
C VAL A 102 -4.20 3.26 -1.96
N PRO A 103 -5.40 3.86 -1.91
CA PRO A 103 -5.84 4.62 -0.75
C PRO A 103 -5.77 3.86 0.57
N VAL A 104 -6.20 2.60 0.59
CA VAL A 104 -6.18 1.76 1.80
C VAL A 104 -4.74 1.50 2.25
N LEU A 105 -3.85 1.09 1.33
CA LEU A 105 -2.44 0.85 1.66
C LEU A 105 -1.78 2.10 2.25
N LEU A 106 -1.97 3.26 1.62
CA LEU A 106 -1.40 4.52 2.11
C LEU A 106 -2.01 4.94 3.45
N HIS A 107 -3.32 4.77 3.64
CA HIS A 107 -3.99 5.06 4.91
C HIS A 107 -3.41 4.22 6.07
N PHE A 108 -3.17 2.92 5.85
CA PHE A 108 -2.59 2.05 6.88
C PHE A 108 -1.14 2.42 7.19
N LEU A 109 -0.34 2.73 6.17
CA LEU A 109 1.04 3.17 6.39
C LEU A 109 1.13 4.52 7.10
N GLU A 110 0.17 5.41 6.86
CA GLU A 110 0.12 6.73 7.50
C GLU A 110 -0.31 6.67 8.98
N ASN A 111 -1.36 5.89 9.28
CA ASN A 111 -2.01 5.96 10.59
C ASN A 111 -1.54 4.87 11.57
N PHE A 112 -0.91 3.80 11.10
CA PHE A 112 -0.49 2.67 11.92
C PHE A 112 1.02 2.42 11.79
N PRO A 113 1.85 3.20 12.51
CA PRO A 113 3.31 3.15 12.40
C PRO A 113 3.92 1.82 12.88
N SER A 114 3.21 1.03 13.68
CA SER A 114 3.64 -0.30 14.10
C SER A 114 3.75 -1.32 12.95
N ILE A 115 3.10 -1.04 11.80
CA ILE A 115 3.22 -1.87 10.61
C ILE A 115 4.60 -1.63 9.97
N GLU A 116 5.50 -2.58 10.13
CA GLU A 116 6.89 -2.52 9.66
C GLU A 116 7.06 -3.09 8.25
N LYS A 117 6.21 -4.05 7.88
CA LYS A 117 6.26 -4.73 6.57
C LYS A 117 4.88 -5.19 6.13
N GLY A 118 4.79 -5.60 4.86
CA GLY A 118 3.56 -6.24 4.41
C GLY A 118 3.65 -6.82 3.01
N LEU A 119 2.61 -7.56 2.68
CA LEU A 119 2.39 -8.14 1.37
C LEU A 119 0.96 -7.92 0.95
N VAL A 120 0.77 -7.18 -0.13
CA VAL A 120 -0.56 -6.92 -0.66
C VAL A 120 -0.72 -7.48 -2.06
N LEU A 121 -1.88 -8.06 -2.32
CA LEU A 121 -2.30 -8.52 -3.63
C LEU A 121 -3.20 -7.44 -4.25
N VAL A 122 -2.79 -6.93 -5.40
CA VAL A 122 -3.49 -5.86 -6.14
C VAL A 122 -3.50 -6.17 -7.64
N GLN A 123 -4.26 -5.43 -8.44
CA GLN A 123 -4.21 -5.56 -9.89
C GLN A 123 -2.78 -5.36 -10.42
N SER A 124 -2.38 -6.11 -11.46
CA SER A 124 -1.00 -6.06 -12.00
C SER A 124 -0.56 -4.66 -12.41
N GLU A 125 -1.44 -3.87 -13.02
CA GLU A 125 -1.15 -2.47 -13.37
C GLU A 125 -0.87 -1.63 -12.12
N VAL A 126 -1.69 -1.79 -11.08
CA VAL A 126 -1.50 -1.06 -9.81
C VAL A 126 -0.21 -1.48 -9.12
N ALA A 127 0.10 -2.79 -9.09
CA ALA A 127 1.33 -3.31 -8.52
C ALA A 127 2.57 -2.69 -9.17
N ARG A 128 2.62 -2.70 -10.50
CA ARG A 128 3.73 -2.11 -11.27
C ARG A 128 3.88 -0.62 -11.01
N ARG A 129 2.75 0.11 -10.98
CA ARG A 129 2.73 1.53 -10.66
C ARG A 129 3.22 1.83 -9.23
N LEU A 130 2.88 1.01 -8.24
CA LEU A 130 3.33 1.17 -6.86
C LEU A 130 4.84 1.03 -6.71
N VAL A 131 5.46 0.10 -7.44
CA VAL A 131 6.91 -0.20 -7.33
C VAL A 131 7.76 0.49 -8.41
N ALA A 132 7.13 1.23 -9.32
CA ALA A 132 7.82 1.92 -10.40
C ALA A 132 8.84 2.93 -9.88
N GLY A 133 10.01 3.00 -10.50
CA GLY A 133 11.04 3.99 -10.23
C GLY A 133 11.00 5.17 -11.21
N PRO A 134 11.73 6.26 -10.89
CA PRO A 134 11.85 7.42 -11.78
C PRO A 134 12.26 7.03 -13.19
N GLY A 135 11.62 7.66 -14.19
CA GLY A 135 11.88 7.44 -15.61
C GLY A 135 11.14 6.28 -16.24
N SER A 136 10.45 5.43 -15.47
CA SER A 136 9.60 4.37 -16.04
C SER A 136 8.21 4.89 -16.44
N GLU A 137 7.55 4.18 -17.35
CA GLU A 137 6.24 4.56 -17.89
C GLU A 137 5.14 4.56 -16.83
N GLU A 138 5.19 3.61 -15.91
CA GLU A 138 4.21 3.42 -14.83
C GLU A 138 4.43 4.37 -13.66
N TYR A 139 5.57 5.08 -13.60
CA TYR A 139 5.92 5.95 -12.48
C TYR A 139 4.96 7.12 -12.31
N GLY A 140 4.59 7.42 -11.06
CA GLY A 140 3.68 8.51 -10.78
C GLY A 140 3.39 8.71 -9.30
N ILE A 141 2.28 9.40 -9.01
CA ILE A 141 1.85 9.74 -7.65
C ILE A 141 1.82 8.52 -6.70
N PRO A 142 1.24 7.36 -7.09
CA PRO A 142 1.24 6.20 -6.19
C PRO A 142 2.65 5.69 -5.84
N SER A 143 3.57 5.71 -6.81
CA SER A 143 4.97 5.31 -6.61
C SER A 143 5.65 6.19 -5.56
N LEU A 144 5.54 7.52 -5.72
CA LEU A 144 6.13 8.51 -4.83
C LEU A 144 5.51 8.48 -3.43
N LYS A 145 4.17 8.38 -3.34
CA LYS A 145 3.49 8.33 -2.04
C LYS A 145 3.82 7.05 -1.28
N LEU A 146 3.98 5.90 -1.98
CA LEU A 146 4.43 4.68 -1.32
C LEU A 146 5.90 4.78 -0.91
N ALA A 147 6.77 5.33 -1.76
CA ALA A 147 8.20 5.50 -1.47
C ALA A 147 8.48 6.43 -0.27
N TRP A 148 7.54 7.28 0.11
CA TRP A 148 7.60 8.03 1.37
C TRP A 148 7.57 7.13 2.59
N TRP A 149 6.78 6.04 2.52
CA TRP A 149 6.50 5.16 3.65
C TRP A 149 7.33 3.87 3.66
N ALA A 150 7.69 3.38 2.47
CA ALA A 150 8.25 2.03 2.36
C ALA A 150 9.08 1.82 1.10
N ASN A 151 10.05 0.93 1.20
CA ASN A 151 10.67 0.28 0.05
C ASN A 151 9.78 -0.86 -0.41
N ALA A 152 9.38 -0.86 -1.68
CA ALA A 152 8.47 -1.85 -2.22
C ALA A 152 9.04 -2.55 -3.45
N LYS A 153 8.65 -3.83 -3.63
CA LYS A 153 9.04 -4.65 -4.79
C LYS A 153 7.94 -5.61 -5.19
N LEU A 154 7.94 -6.01 -6.46
CA LEU A 154 7.08 -7.10 -6.92
C LEU A 154 7.51 -8.42 -6.28
N ALA A 155 6.54 -9.18 -5.79
CA ALA A 155 6.76 -10.48 -5.16
C ALA A 155 6.17 -11.65 -5.97
N GLY A 156 5.67 -11.39 -7.16
CA GLY A 156 5.24 -12.39 -8.14
C GLY A 156 3.78 -12.27 -8.55
N GLY A 157 3.50 -12.79 -9.75
CA GLY A 157 2.18 -12.78 -10.35
C GLY A 157 1.22 -13.81 -9.76
N VAL A 158 -0.08 -13.48 -9.85
CA VAL A 158 -1.19 -14.34 -9.44
C VAL A 158 -2.26 -14.30 -10.55
N SER A 159 -2.52 -15.45 -11.14
CA SER A 159 -3.51 -15.59 -12.22
C SER A 159 -4.91 -15.27 -11.71
N ARG A 160 -5.70 -14.59 -12.50
CA ARG A 160 -7.11 -14.31 -12.22
C ARG A 160 -7.98 -15.56 -12.02
N GLN A 161 -7.55 -16.72 -12.53
CA GLN A 161 -8.31 -17.99 -12.44
C GLN A 161 -8.42 -18.54 -11.02
N ILE A 162 -7.58 -18.07 -10.09
CA ILE A 162 -7.63 -18.53 -8.67
C ILE A 162 -8.65 -17.76 -7.83
N PHE A 163 -9.38 -16.83 -8.42
CA PHE A 163 -10.40 -16.04 -7.72
C PHE A 163 -11.81 -16.46 -8.08
N TRP A 164 -12.71 -16.27 -7.14
CA TRP A 164 -14.14 -16.35 -7.36
C TRP A 164 -14.84 -15.10 -6.80
N PRO A 165 -15.65 -14.39 -7.59
CA PRO A 165 -15.74 -14.46 -9.06
C PRO A 165 -14.39 -14.16 -9.73
N VAL A 166 -14.19 -14.65 -10.96
CA VAL A 166 -12.97 -14.41 -11.73
C VAL A 166 -12.93 -12.93 -12.16
N PRO A 167 -11.89 -12.16 -11.78
CA PRO A 167 -11.74 -10.78 -12.22
C PRO A 167 -11.33 -10.69 -13.69
N ASN A 168 -11.42 -9.48 -14.28
CA ASN A 168 -11.06 -9.24 -15.68
C ASN A 168 -9.55 -9.16 -15.92
N VAL A 169 -8.75 -8.96 -14.88
CA VAL A 169 -7.30 -8.74 -14.96
C VAL A 169 -6.56 -9.63 -13.97
N ASP A 170 -5.31 -9.94 -14.26
CA ASP A 170 -4.42 -10.63 -13.36
C ASP A 170 -3.97 -9.71 -12.21
N SER A 171 -3.45 -10.31 -11.15
CA SER A 171 -2.96 -9.63 -9.97
C SER A 171 -1.48 -9.87 -9.77
N GLU A 172 -0.84 -8.99 -9.03
CA GLU A 172 0.55 -9.14 -8.61
C GLU A 172 0.67 -8.85 -7.11
N LEU A 173 1.61 -9.53 -6.48
CA LEU A 173 1.98 -9.32 -5.09
C LEU A 173 2.99 -8.19 -5.00
N VAL A 174 2.74 -7.24 -4.11
CA VAL A 174 3.67 -6.18 -3.72
C VAL A 174 4.09 -6.43 -2.28
N TYR A 175 5.38 -6.70 -2.09
CA TYR A 175 6.01 -6.74 -0.78
C TYR A 175 6.60 -5.39 -0.46
N PHE A 176 6.44 -4.93 0.77
CA PHE A 176 7.01 -3.68 1.23
C PHE A 176 7.61 -3.80 2.63
N GLU A 177 8.62 -2.99 2.89
CA GLU A 177 9.22 -2.77 4.21
C GLU A 177 9.22 -1.28 4.51
N ARG A 178 8.73 -0.91 5.69
CA ARG A 178 8.64 0.48 6.12
C ARG A 178 10.05 1.09 6.19
N VAL A 179 10.13 2.36 5.83
CA VAL A 179 11.30 3.19 6.02
C VAL A 179 10.97 4.34 6.96
N GLU A 180 11.93 4.71 7.78
CA GLU A 180 11.83 5.96 8.54
C GLU A 180 12.05 7.14 7.60
N THR A 181 11.12 8.07 7.62
CA THR A 181 11.18 9.25 6.75
C THR A 181 10.93 10.50 7.58
N GLU A 182 11.86 11.45 7.49
CA GLU A 182 11.75 12.75 8.14
C GLU A 182 11.29 13.83 7.16
N GLY A 183 10.54 14.82 7.66
CA GLY A 183 10.15 16.00 6.90
C GLY A 183 8.65 16.27 6.92
N ASP A 184 8.24 17.35 6.25
CA ASP A 184 6.83 17.74 6.10
C ASP A 184 6.16 16.90 4.99
N ARG A 185 5.55 15.77 5.37
CA ARG A 185 4.82 14.91 4.46
C ARG A 185 3.72 15.65 3.70
N ALA A 186 2.97 16.50 4.38
CA ALA A 186 1.86 17.21 3.75
C ALA A 186 2.38 18.10 2.62
N ARG A 187 3.50 18.78 2.85
CA ARG A 187 4.16 19.61 1.85
C ARG A 187 4.74 18.78 0.68
N VAL A 188 5.39 17.66 0.98
CA VAL A 188 5.89 16.75 -0.06
C VAL A 188 4.75 16.25 -0.94
N PHE A 189 3.66 15.77 -0.36
CA PHE A 189 2.52 15.25 -1.11
C PHE A 189 1.80 16.35 -1.92
N GLU A 190 1.70 17.56 -1.38
CA GLU A 190 1.20 18.72 -2.13
C GLU A 190 2.05 18.98 -3.39
N LEU A 191 3.38 19.01 -3.25
CA LEU A 191 4.30 19.22 -4.37
C LEU A 191 4.22 18.10 -5.40
N VAL A 192 4.13 16.84 -4.95
CA VAL A 192 3.93 15.67 -5.81
C VAL A 192 2.61 15.80 -6.60
N ASP A 193 1.49 16.03 -5.91
CA ASP A 193 0.17 16.12 -6.56
C ASP A 193 0.12 17.27 -7.58
N ARG A 194 0.67 18.44 -7.24
CA ARG A 194 0.77 19.59 -8.16
C ARG A 194 1.66 19.30 -9.37
N SER A 195 2.79 18.64 -9.16
CA SER A 195 3.74 18.32 -10.23
C SER A 195 3.12 17.40 -11.27
N PHE A 196 2.36 16.41 -10.86
CA PHE A 196 1.71 15.45 -11.75
C PHE A 196 0.32 15.88 -12.27
N SER A 197 -0.23 17.01 -11.78
CA SER A 197 -1.51 17.55 -12.28
C SER A 197 -1.49 17.87 -13.77
N THR A 198 -0.31 18.14 -14.31
CA THR A 198 -0.07 18.46 -15.72
C THR A 198 1.10 17.65 -16.29
N ARG A 199 0.84 16.38 -16.55
CA ARG A 199 1.84 15.34 -16.89
C ARG A 199 2.84 15.69 -18.00
N ARG A 200 2.52 16.64 -18.89
CA ARG A 200 3.41 17.06 -20.00
C ARG A 200 4.19 18.34 -19.74
N LYS A 201 4.02 19.00 -18.59
CA LYS A 201 4.71 20.24 -18.25
C LYS A 201 5.95 19.97 -17.41
N THR A 202 6.92 20.92 -17.49
CA THR A 202 8.08 20.93 -16.61
C THR A 202 7.70 21.28 -15.18
N LEU A 203 8.56 20.94 -14.22
CA LEU A 203 8.38 21.31 -12.81
C LEU A 203 8.27 22.83 -12.63
N ALA A 204 9.10 23.62 -13.33
CA ALA A 204 9.02 25.08 -13.30
C ALA A 204 7.63 25.60 -13.69
N SER A 205 6.93 24.91 -14.59
CA SER A 205 5.57 25.28 -14.98
C SER A 205 4.50 24.81 -14.00
N SER A 206 4.60 23.57 -13.51
CA SER A 206 3.56 22.98 -12.62
C SER A 206 3.65 23.50 -11.19
N LEU A 207 4.83 23.87 -10.71
CA LEU A 207 5.08 24.39 -9.35
C LEU A 207 5.19 25.91 -9.27
N LYS A 208 4.85 26.66 -10.33
CA LYS A 208 5.02 28.11 -10.41
C LYS A 208 4.46 28.90 -9.21
N SER A 209 3.37 28.44 -8.63
CA SER A 209 2.70 29.08 -7.48
C SER A 209 2.94 28.36 -6.15
N SER A 210 3.94 27.49 -6.08
CA SER A 210 4.18 26.67 -4.87
C SER A 210 5.18 27.31 -3.90
N PHE A 211 5.84 28.40 -4.30
CA PHE A 211 6.85 29.12 -3.51
C PHE A 211 6.55 30.62 -3.50
N SER A 212 7.00 31.32 -2.46
CA SER A 212 6.89 32.78 -2.31
C SER A 212 7.87 33.56 -3.20
N TYR A 213 8.82 32.86 -3.83
CA TYR A 213 9.84 33.38 -4.71
C TYR A 213 9.87 32.56 -6.03
N PRO A 214 10.66 32.97 -7.03
CA PRO A 214 10.66 32.28 -8.32
C PRO A 214 10.94 30.78 -8.20
N VAL A 215 10.09 29.95 -8.77
CA VAL A 215 10.22 28.49 -8.72
C VAL A 215 11.53 27.97 -9.29
N VAL A 216 12.13 28.67 -10.27
CA VAL A 216 13.42 28.30 -10.84
C VAL A 216 14.52 28.36 -9.76
N GLU A 217 14.50 29.39 -8.91
CA GLU A 217 15.42 29.50 -7.78
C GLU A 217 15.20 28.37 -6.75
N ALA A 218 13.95 27.96 -6.50
CA ALA A 218 13.67 26.83 -5.62
C ALA A 218 14.22 25.52 -6.21
N LEU A 219 14.05 25.29 -7.51
CA LEU A 219 14.58 24.11 -8.18
C LEU A 219 16.11 24.08 -8.15
N GLU A 220 16.76 25.20 -8.43
CA GLU A 220 18.23 25.33 -8.36
C GLU A 220 18.76 25.05 -6.94
N LYS A 221 18.13 25.62 -5.90
CA LYS A 221 18.49 25.35 -4.49
C LYS A 221 18.32 23.87 -4.11
N ALA A 222 17.35 23.18 -4.71
CA ALA A 222 17.13 21.74 -4.52
C ALA A 222 18.05 20.88 -5.41
N GLY A 223 18.88 21.47 -6.28
CA GLY A 223 19.74 20.74 -7.23
C GLY A 223 18.98 20.12 -8.40
N ILE A 224 17.82 20.68 -8.76
CA ILE A 224 16.92 20.17 -9.81
C ILE A 224 16.96 21.10 -11.02
N GLU A 225 17.15 20.55 -12.20
CA GLU A 225 17.10 21.33 -13.43
C GLU A 225 15.70 21.89 -13.70
N SER A 226 15.59 23.15 -14.11
CA SER A 226 14.30 23.84 -14.30
C SER A 226 13.42 23.24 -15.42
N ASN A 227 14.03 22.53 -16.37
CA ASN A 227 13.36 21.81 -17.45
C ASN A 227 12.98 20.36 -17.09
N SER A 228 13.37 19.88 -15.90
CA SER A 228 13.01 18.53 -15.42
C SER A 228 11.51 18.34 -15.37
N ARG A 229 11.08 17.09 -15.62
CA ARG A 229 9.70 16.68 -15.50
C ARG A 229 9.48 15.85 -14.22
N PRO A 230 8.26 15.83 -13.66
CA PRO A 230 7.99 15.16 -12.40
C PRO A 230 8.34 13.67 -12.41
N GLU A 231 8.21 12.99 -13.55
CA GLU A 231 8.54 11.56 -13.69
C GLU A 231 10.03 11.25 -13.60
N GLN A 232 10.90 12.26 -13.61
CA GLN A 232 12.35 12.09 -13.50
C GLN A 232 12.85 12.16 -12.05
N LEU A 233 12.02 12.65 -11.13
CA LEU A 233 12.37 12.88 -9.73
C LEU A 233 11.93 11.73 -8.83
N GLY A 234 12.79 11.34 -7.89
CA GLY A 234 12.46 10.47 -6.79
C GLY A 234 11.88 11.22 -5.59
N ILE A 235 11.57 10.47 -4.53
CA ILE A 235 10.96 11.05 -3.32
C ILE A 235 11.92 12.01 -2.60
N ASP A 236 13.22 11.79 -2.67
CA ASP A 236 14.23 12.62 -1.99
C ASP A 236 14.34 14.02 -2.61
N GLU A 237 14.22 14.15 -3.93
CA GLU A 237 14.16 15.45 -4.59
C GLU A 237 12.92 16.23 -4.15
N PHE A 238 11.78 15.59 -4.04
CA PHE A 238 10.56 16.23 -3.50
C PHE A 238 10.70 16.61 -2.03
N ARG A 239 11.41 15.81 -1.21
CA ARG A 239 11.74 16.14 0.19
C ARG A 239 12.64 17.37 0.27
N ASN A 240 13.65 17.45 -0.60
CA ASN A 240 14.55 18.62 -0.67
C ASN A 240 13.77 19.88 -1.04
N LEU A 241 12.86 19.81 -2.03
CA LEU A 241 11.98 20.93 -2.38
C LEU A 241 11.06 21.33 -1.22
N ALA A 242 10.51 20.37 -0.47
CA ALA A 242 9.60 20.65 0.64
C ALA A 242 10.27 21.33 1.85
N ARG A 243 11.60 21.21 1.99
CA ARG A 243 12.40 21.89 3.03
C ARG A 243 12.60 23.38 2.75
N LEU A 244 12.39 23.82 1.51
CA LEU A 244 12.50 25.22 1.13
C LEU A 244 11.26 26.00 1.58
N GLU A 245 11.45 27.26 1.95
CA GLU A 245 10.35 28.14 2.39
C GLU A 245 9.28 28.31 1.31
N ARG A 246 8.04 28.46 1.80
CA ARG A 246 6.87 28.70 0.94
C ARG A 246 6.89 30.08 0.32
#